data_c30fe14b30ef566733c92f8fbb7fa9d0
#
_entry.id   c30fe14b30ef566733c92f8fbb7fa9d0
#
_cell.length_a   1.000
_cell.length_b   1.000
_cell.length_c   1.000
_cell.angle_alpha   90.00
_cell.angle_beta   90.00
_cell.angle_gamma   90.00
#
_symmetry.space_group_name_H-M   'P 1'
#
loop_
_entity.id
_entity.type
_entity.pdbx_description
1 polymer ?
#
loop_
_entity_poly.entity_id
_entity_poly.type
_entity_poly.pdbx_seq_one_letter_code
_entity_poly.pdbx_strand_id
1 'polypeptide(L)'
;MVGEVGKAKIAALEEIGEDELFEQIARGKSLRKLMAEQNIGWKLWAKWLDAKTGRRDRYAAAQLEAGHFYAERAVDTAQNTDPSMVNVARLQVDTDKWMASKLNAQYDTRQRDVAINISVNDLHAQAAQLLGDVIEGDAEEVDDDDV
;
A
#
# COMPACT_ATOMS: atom_id res chain seq x y z
N MET A 1 -24.06 -2.98 -24.99
CA MET A 1 -25.33 -2.34 -24.61
C MET A 1 -25.73 -2.79 -23.21
N VAL A 2 -26.17 -1.90 -22.37
CA VAL A 2 -26.76 -2.23 -21.07
C VAL A 2 -28.26 -2.42 -21.31
N GLY A 3 -28.79 -3.61 -20.99
CA GLY A 3 -30.24 -3.85 -21.05
C GLY A 3 -30.99 -2.99 -20.03
N GLU A 4 -32.34 -2.94 -20.12
CA GLU A 4 -33.19 -2.15 -19.23
C GLU A 4 -32.92 -2.41 -17.75
N VAL A 5 -32.69 -3.67 -17.35
CA VAL A 5 -32.34 -4.05 -15.97
C VAL A 5 -31.03 -3.43 -15.54
N GLY A 6 -30.04 -3.36 -16.44
CA GLY A 6 -28.76 -2.73 -16.14
C GLY A 6 -28.85 -1.22 -15.96
N LYS A 7 -29.70 -0.56 -16.74
CA LYS A 7 -29.96 0.88 -16.60
C LYS A 7 -30.65 1.20 -15.28
N ALA A 8 -31.63 0.40 -14.86
CA ALA A 8 -32.32 0.56 -13.58
C ALA A 8 -31.33 0.40 -12.39
N LYS A 9 -30.39 -0.54 -12.48
CA LYS A 9 -29.37 -0.76 -11.45
C LYS A 9 -28.34 0.39 -11.38
N ILE A 10 -27.94 0.94 -12.53
CA ILE A 10 -27.10 2.15 -12.57
C ILE A 10 -27.83 3.33 -11.95
N ALA A 11 -29.12 3.52 -12.27
CA ALA A 11 -29.93 4.57 -11.67
C ALA A 11 -30.03 4.43 -10.14
N ALA A 12 -30.15 3.22 -9.63
CA ALA A 12 -30.14 2.97 -8.18
C ALA A 12 -28.80 3.35 -7.52
N LEU A 13 -27.66 3.10 -8.18
CA LEU A 13 -26.36 3.56 -7.69
C LEU A 13 -26.25 5.09 -7.69
N GLU A 14 -26.77 5.75 -8.71
CA GLU A 14 -26.80 7.22 -8.77
C GLU A 14 -27.72 7.82 -7.70
N GLU A 15 -28.80 7.15 -7.34
CA GLU A 15 -29.71 7.57 -6.27
C GLU A 15 -29.04 7.49 -4.89
N ILE A 16 -28.27 6.43 -4.61
CA ILE A 16 -27.48 6.31 -3.38
C ILE A 16 -26.41 7.40 -3.34
N GLY A 17 -25.78 7.66 -4.46
CA GLY A 17 -24.76 8.67 -4.61
C GLY A 17 -23.32 8.19 -4.33
N GLU A 18 -22.39 8.85 -4.96
CA GLU A 18 -20.95 8.52 -4.87
C GLU A 18 -20.43 8.64 -3.45
N ASP A 19 -20.81 9.69 -2.74
CA ASP A 19 -20.33 10.00 -1.40
C ASP A 19 -20.67 8.86 -0.43
N GLU A 20 -21.90 8.43 -0.41
CA GLU A 20 -22.35 7.34 0.45
C GLU A 20 -21.67 6.01 0.08
N LEU A 21 -21.61 5.68 -1.22
CA LEU A 21 -20.99 4.43 -1.67
C LEU A 21 -19.51 4.38 -1.33
N PHE A 22 -18.79 5.47 -1.54
CA PHE A 22 -17.35 5.52 -1.27
C PHE A 22 -17.05 5.62 0.23
N GLU A 23 -17.90 6.27 1.01
CA GLU A 23 -17.77 6.27 2.47
C GLU A 23 -17.94 4.88 3.06
N GLN A 24 -18.88 4.08 2.57
CA GLN A 24 -19.03 2.69 3.00
C GLN A 24 -17.79 1.86 2.69
N ILE A 25 -17.15 2.06 1.55
CA ILE A 25 -15.90 1.41 1.18
C ILE A 25 -14.75 1.87 2.09
N ALA A 26 -14.61 3.17 2.30
CA ALA A 26 -13.59 3.75 3.18
C ALA A 26 -13.69 3.23 4.62
N ARG A 27 -14.89 2.96 5.09
CA ARG A 27 -15.16 2.33 6.40
C ARG A 27 -15.03 0.80 6.40
N GLY A 28 -14.41 0.22 5.39
CA GLY A 28 -14.05 -1.19 5.34
C GLY A 28 -15.15 -2.14 4.87
N LYS A 29 -16.25 -1.63 4.30
CA LYS A 29 -17.22 -2.49 3.64
C LYS A 29 -16.61 -3.10 2.39
N SER A 30 -16.59 -4.42 2.29
CA SER A 30 -16.05 -5.06 1.10
C SER A 30 -16.88 -4.74 -0.14
N LEU A 31 -16.22 -4.53 -1.27
CA LEU A 31 -16.90 -4.28 -2.53
C LEU A 31 -17.86 -5.43 -2.91
N ARG A 32 -17.47 -6.67 -2.59
CA ARG A 32 -18.34 -7.84 -2.81
C ARG A 32 -19.66 -7.73 -2.05
N LYS A 33 -19.62 -7.29 -0.79
CA LYS A 33 -20.81 -7.10 0.04
C LYS A 33 -21.68 -5.97 -0.51
N LEU A 34 -21.06 -4.84 -0.85
CA LEU A 34 -21.75 -3.70 -1.45
C LEU A 34 -22.43 -4.08 -2.77
N MET A 35 -21.74 -4.79 -3.65
CA MET A 35 -22.30 -5.26 -4.91
C MET A 35 -23.46 -6.25 -4.71
N ALA A 36 -23.36 -7.13 -3.71
CA ALA A 36 -24.43 -8.07 -3.40
C ALA A 36 -25.68 -7.35 -2.86
N GLU A 37 -25.53 -6.36 -2.01
CA GLU A 37 -26.63 -5.54 -1.48
C GLU A 37 -27.37 -4.78 -2.59
N GLN A 38 -26.62 -4.29 -3.59
CA GLN A 38 -27.19 -3.57 -4.74
C GLN A 38 -27.58 -4.51 -5.90
N ASN A 39 -27.38 -5.81 -5.74
CA ASN A 39 -27.65 -6.81 -6.78
C ASN A 39 -26.98 -6.45 -8.13
N ILE A 40 -25.72 -6.04 -8.09
CA ILE A 40 -24.91 -5.68 -9.26
C ILE A 40 -23.69 -6.62 -9.40
N GLY A 41 -23.21 -6.76 -10.64
CA GLY A 41 -21.98 -7.49 -10.93
C GLY A 41 -20.82 -6.54 -11.20
N TRP A 42 -19.62 -7.11 -11.20
CA TRP A 42 -18.36 -6.37 -11.43
C TRP A 42 -18.37 -5.53 -12.72
N LYS A 43 -18.89 -6.08 -13.82
CA LYS A 43 -18.96 -5.36 -15.10
C LYS A 43 -19.81 -4.08 -15.02
N LEU A 44 -20.91 -4.15 -14.27
CA LEU A 44 -21.79 -3.00 -14.12
C LEU A 44 -21.19 -1.95 -13.19
N TRP A 45 -20.53 -2.38 -12.11
CA TRP A 45 -19.77 -1.51 -11.23
C TRP A 45 -18.66 -0.77 -11.97
N ALA A 46 -17.84 -1.48 -12.75
CA ALA A 46 -16.79 -0.88 -13.56
C ALA A 46 -17.34 0.15 -14.55
N LYS A 47 -18.46 -0.19 -15.21
CA LYS A 47 -19.13 0.73 -16.15
C LYS A 47 -19.65 1.98 -15.45
N TRP A 48 -20.22 1.82 -14.25
CA TRP A 48 -20.67 2.96 -13.45
C TRP A 48 -19.48 3.85 -13.02
N LEU A 49 -18.34 3.28 -12.63
CA LEU A 49 -17.14 4.04 -12.33
C LEU A 49 -16.66 4.84 -13.54
N ASP A 50 -16.72 4.26 -14.74
CA ASP A 50 -16.23 4.90 -15.98
C ASP A 50 -17.21 5.95 -16.53
N ALA A 51 -18.45 5.93 -16.07
CA ALA A 51 -19.49 6.83 -16.61
C ALA A 51 -19.30 8.30 -16.23
N LYS A 52 -18.46 8.60 -15.26
CA LYS A 52 -18.19 9.96 -14.79
C LYS A 52 -16.71 10.19 -14.55
N THR A 53 -16.17 11.26 -15.13
CA THR A 53 -14.79 11.67 -14.94
C THR A 53 -14.45 11.88 -13.45
N GLY A 54 -13.30 11.38 -13.01
CA GLY A 54 -12.83 11.49 -11.62
C GLY A 54 -13.43 10.48 -10.64
N ARG A 55 -14.48 9.74 -11.02
CA ARG A 55 -15.12 8.76 -10.15
C ARG A 55 -14.18 7.61 -9.78
N ARG A 56 -13.33 7.17 -10.71
CA ARG A 56 -12.29 6.17 -10.41
C ARG A 56 -11.24 6.66 -9.42
N ASP A 57 -10.85 7.92 -9.51
CA ASP A 57 -9.89 8.52 -8.58
C ASP A 57 -10.47 8.60 -7.16
N ARG A 58 -11.73 8.97 -7.06
CA ARG A 58 -12.45 8.97 -5.77
C ARG A 58 -12.61 7.56 -5.20
N TYR A 59 -12.89 6.59 -6.03
CA TYR A 59 -12.92 5.18 -5.63
C TYR A 59 -11.56 4.71 -5.12
N ALA A 60 -10.48 5.05 -5.82
CA ALA A 60 -9.12 4.73 -5.39
C ALA A 60 -8.77 5.40 -4.04
N ALA A 61 -9.16 6.66 -3.84
CA ALA A 61 -8.99 7.35 -2.56
C ALA A 61 -9.76 6.63 -1.43
N ALA A 62 -11.00 6.21 -1.67
CA ALA A 62 -11.78 5.44 -0.68
C ALA A 62 -11.12 4.09 -0.33
N GLN A 63 -10.48 3.44 -1.31
CA GLN A 63 -9.72 2.21 -1.05
C GLN A 63 -8.46 2.46 -0.20
N LEU A 64 -7.76 3.57 -0.40
CA LEU A 64 -6.63 3.96 0.45
C LEU A 64 -7.09 4.20 1.90
N GLU A 65 -8.21 4.89 2.08
CA GLU A 65 -8.81 5.11 3.39
C GLU A 65 -9.25 3.81 4.06
N ALA A 66 -9.82 2.88 3.31
CA ALA A 66 -10.13 1.55 3.80
C ALA A 66 -8.87 0.82 4.31
N GLY A 67 -7.71 1.02 3.68
CA GLY A 67 -6.42 0.52 4.16
C GLY A 67 -6.08 1.03 5.57
N HIS A 68 -6.28 2.31 5.84
CA HIS A 68 -6.14 2.88 7.19
C HIS A 68 -7.13 2.28 8.17
N PHE A 69 -8.39 2.18 7.78
CA PHE A 69 -9.42 1.56 8.62
C PHE A 69 -9.06 0.13 9.03
N TYR A 70 -8.58 -0.70 8.11
CA TYR A 70 -8.18 -2.06 8.44
C TYR A 70 -6.94 -2.10 9.35
N ALA A 71 -5.96 -1.23 9.14
CA ALA A 71 -4.78 -1.15 9.98
C ALA A 71 -5.14 -0.78 11.42
N GLU A 72 -5.98 0.21 11.63
CA GLU A 72 -6.43 0.63 12.97
C GLU A 72 -7.30 -0.44 13.63
N ARG A 73 -8.21 -1.06 12.89
CA ARG A 73 -9.03 -2.16 13.43
C ARG A 73 -8.18 -3.35 13.86
N ALA A 74 -7.09 -3.66 13.17
CA ALA A 74 -6.16 -4.71 13.57
C ALA A 74 -5.55 -4.41 14.96
N VAL A 75 -5.14 -3.18 15.20
CA VAL A 75 -4.60 -2.72 16.49
C VAL A 75 -5.67 -2.79 17.57
N ASP A 76 -6.84 -2.26 17.30
CA ASP A 76 -7.97 -2.23 18.23
C ASP A 76 -8.41 -3.65 18.63
N THR A 77 -8.53 -4.55 17.66
CA THR A 77 -8.83 -5.97 17.90
C THR A 77 -7.76 -6.63 18.78
N ALA A 78 -6.48 -6.38 18.52
CA ALA A 78 -5.38 -6.94 19.30
C ALA A 78 -5.39 -6.45 20.76
N GLN A 79 -5.77 -5.19 20.99
CA GLN A 79 -5.78 -4.58 22.32
C GLN A 79 -7.01 -4.96 23.15
N ASN A 80 -8.15 -5.20 22.52
CA ASN A 80 -9.45 -5.35 23.21
C ASN A 80 -10.01 -6.78 23.16
N THR A 81 -9.21 -7.77 22.75
CA THR A 81 -9.66 -9.15 22.62
C THR A 81 -9.78 -9.84 23.98
N ASP A 82 -10.90 -10.50 24.21
CA ASP A 82 -11.08 -11.41 25.35
C ASP A 82 -10.14 -12.63 25.20
N PRO A 83 -9.50 -13.09 26.30
CA PRO A 83 -8.61 -14.25 26.27
C PRO A 83 -9.22 -15.53 25.68
N SER A 84 -10.53 -15.71 25.78
CA SER A 84 -11.26 -16.86 25.20
C SER A 84 -11.35 -16.80 23.66
N MET A 85 -11.17 -15.62 23.07
CA MET A 85 -11.33 -15.35 21.64
C MET A 85 -10.01 -15.13 20.89
N VAL A 86 -8.87 -15.38 21.52
CA VAL A 86 -7.53 -15.06 20.98
C VAL A 86 -7.31 -15.64 19.59
N ASN A 87 -7.74 -16.88 19.32
CA ASN A 87 -7.54 -17.50 18.01
C ASN A 87 -8.37 -16.81 16.89
N VAL A 88 -9.61 -16.42 17.21
CA VAL A 88 -10.47 -15.69 16.27
C VAL A 88 -9.92 -14.29 16.02
N ALA A 89 -9.51 -13.62 17.08
CA ALA A 89 -8.91 -12.30 17.01
C ALA A 89 -7.61 -12.31 16.19
N ARG A 90 -6.76 -13.32 16.36
CA ARG A 90 -5.54 -13.47 15.57
C ARG A 90 -5.85 -13.59 14.08
N LEU A 91 -6.82 -14.42 13.71
CA LEU A 91 -7.24 -14.53 12.32
C LEU A 91 -7.76 -13.19 11.77
N GLN A 92 -8.55 -12.47 12.58
CA GLN A 92 -9.07 -11.15 12.21
C GLN A 92 -7.92 -10.14 12.01
N VAL A 93 -6.98 -10.07 12.94
CA VAL A 93 -5.80 -9.19 12.86
C VAL A 93 -4.97 -9.50 11.63
N ASP A 94 -4.69 -10.79 11.35
CA ASP A 94 -3.90 -11.19 10.19
C ASP A 94 -4.62 -10.83 8.88
N THR A 95 -5.94 -11.01 8.82
CA THR A 95 -6.77 -10.62 7.67
C THR A 95 -6.75 -9.10 7.48
N ASP A 96 -6.90 -8.33 8.54
CA ASP A 96 -6.91 -6.87 8.49
C ASP A 96 -5.55 -6.30 8.06
N LYS A 97 -4.45 -6.86 8.57
CA LYS A 97 -3.09 -6.50 8.14
C LYS A 97 -2.87 -6.78 6.65
N TRP A 98 -3.35 -7.93 6.19
CA TRP A 98 -3.28 -8.28 4.78
C TRP A 98 -4.09 -7.31 3.92
N MET A 99 -5.32 -6.99 4.31
CA MET A 99 -6.17 -6.02 3.61
C MET A 99 -5.54 -4.63 3.58
N ALA A 100 -5.04 -4.15 4.72
CA ALA A 100 -4.35 -2.85 4.81
C ALA A 100 -3.19 -2.79 3.82
N SER A 101 -2.34 -3.82 3.78
CA SER A 101 -1.19 -3.87 2.86
C SER A 101 -1.57 -3.91 1.38
N LYS A 102 -2.73 -4.49 1.05
CA LYS A 102 -3.23 -4.57 -0.34
C LYS A 102 -3.85 -3.26 -0.82
N LEU A 103 -4.52 -2.55 0.08
CA LEU A 103 -5.24 -1.33 -0.26
C LEU A 103 -4.36 -0.08 -0.15
N ASN A 104 -3.35 -0.11 0.71
CA ASN A 104 -2.47 1.03 0.93
C ASN A 104 -1.01 0.57 1.08
N ALA A 105 -0.18 0.97 0.13
CA ALA A 105 1.23 0.59 0.09
C ALA A 105 2.04 1.04 1.32
N GLN A 106 1.55 2.01 2.08
CA GLN A 106 2.16 2.43 3.35
C GLN A 106 2.23 1.30 4.37
N TYR A 107 1.29 0.35 4.33
CA TYR A 107 1.20 -0.80 5.22
C TYR A 107 1.81 -2.08 4.65
N ASP A 108 2.42 -2.00 3.47
CA ASP A 108 3.12 -3.15 2.88
C ASP A 108 4.44 -3.38 3.63
N THR A 109 4.46 -4.45 4.44
CA THR A 109 5.62 -4.84 5.23
C THR A 109 6.65 -5.64 4.44
N ARG A 110 6.40 -5.95 3.17
CA ARG A 110 7.44 -6.52 2.32
C ARG A 110 8.57 -5.51 2.25
N GLN A 111 9.74 -5.94 2.69
CA GLN A 111 10.95 -5.16 2.45
C GLN A 111 10.95 -4.81 0.96
N ARG A 112 10.81 -3.52 0.66
CA ARG A 112 11.27 -3.05 -0.63
C ARG A 112 12.74 -3.38 -0.60
N ASP A 113 13.15 -4.38 -1.37
CA ASP A 113 14.55 -4.52 -1.73
C ASP A 113 14.89 -3.17 -2.37
N VAL A 114 15.42 -2.28 -1.56
CA VAL A 114 16.18 -1.16 -2.05
C VAL A 114 17.35 -1.85 -2.70
N ALA A 115 17.25 -2.08 -4.00
CA ALA A 115 18.40 -2.46 -4.79
C ALA A 115 19.36 -1.26 -4.67
N ILE A 116 20.21 -1.34 -3.66
CA ILE A 116 21.38 -0.47 -3.58
C ILE A 116 22.23 -0.96 -4.74
N ASN A 117 22.06 -0.30 -5.88
CA ASN A 117 22.88 -0.53 -7.05
C ASN A 117 24.23 0.12 -6.76
N ILE A 118 24.98 -0.50 -5.86
CA ILE A 118 26.38 -0.15 -5.62
C ILE A 118 27.10 -0.67 -6.85
N SER A 119 27.36 0.23 -7.78
CA SER A 119 28.25 -0.07 -8.90
C SER A 119 29.58 -0.52 -8.32
N VAL A 120 29.99 -1.74 -8.65
CA VAL A 120 31.31 -2.28 -8.25
C VAL A 120 32.45 -1.33 -8.71
N ASN A 121 32.19 -0.59 -9.81
CA ASN A 121 33.11 0.44 -10.31
C ASN A 121 33.21 1.63 -9.36
N ASP A 122 32.15 2.04 -8.69
CA ASP A 122 32.18 3.15 -7.72
C ASP A 122 32.91 2.73 -6.44
N LEU A 123 32.75 1.48 -6.03
CA LEU A 123 33.53 0.93 -4.90
C LEU A 123 35.04 0.83 -5.22
N HIS A 124 35.40 0.41 -6.44
CA HIS A 124 36.78 0.36 -6.88
C HIS A 124 37.38 1.76 -7.00
N ALA A 125 36.64 2.75 -7.49
CA ALA A 125 37.10 4.13 -7.56
C ALA A 125 37.32 4.74 -6.17
N GLN A 126 36.44 4.49 -5.22
CA GLN A 126 36.60 4.96 -3.82
C GLN A 126 37.72 4.25 -3.12
N ALA A 127 37.91 2.96 -3.32
CA ALA A 127 39.03 2.20 -2.75
C ALA A 127 40.38 2.67 -3.32
N ALA A 128 40.46 2.95 -4.63
CA ALA A 128 41.67 3.46 -5.26
C ALA A 128 41.99 4.87 -4.76
N GLN A 129 41.02 5.72 -4.50
CA GLN A 129 41.22 7.06 -3.95
C GLN A 129 41.72 6.99 -2.51
N LEU A 130 41.16 6.14 -1.66
CA LEU A 130 41.63 5.93 -0.28
C LEU A 130 43.04 5.36 -0.22
N LEU A 131 43.39 4.44 -1.12
CA LEU A 131 44.74 3.89 -1.21
C LEU A 131 45.75 4.91 -1.74
N GLY A 132 45.34 5.81 -2.65
CA GLY A 132 46.16 6.91 -3.15
C GLY A 132 46.55 7.88 -2.03
N ASP A 133 45.58 8.28 -1.22
CA ASP A 133 45.83 9.19 -0.08
C ASP A 133 46.74 8.59 0.99
N VAL A 134 46.71 7.27 1.18
CA VAL A 134 47.61 6.56 2.14
C VAL A 134 49.05 6.47 1.61
N ILE A 135 49.26 6.34 0.30
CA ILE A 135 50.59 6.23 -0.29
C ILE A 135 51.30 7.61 -0.32
N GLU A 136 50.58 8.71 -0.51
CA GLU A 136 51.14 10.06 -0.47
C GLU A 136 51.48 10.54 0.95
N GLY A 137 50.86 9.97 2.00
CA GLY A 137 51.16 10.30 3.39
C GLY A 137 52.42 9.65 3.99
N ASP A 138 52.99 8.64 3.35
CA ASP A 138 54.12 7.86 3.90
C ASP A 138 55.51 8.18 3.27
N ALA A 139 55.62 9.20 2.45
CA ALA A 139 56.88 9.67 1.90
C ALA A 139 57.48 10.83 2.73
N GLU A 140 57.74 10.63 4.01
CA GLU A 140 58.72 11.43 4.73
C GLU A 140 60.11 10.87 4.42
N GLU A 141 60.90 11.66 3.69
CA GLU A 141 62.33 11.44 3.47
C GLU A 141 63.05 11.34 4.82
N VAL A 142 63.65 10.20 5.08
CA VAL A 142 64.65 10.06 6.13
C VAL A 142 65.95 10.59 5.52
N ASP A 143 66.28 11.82 5.86
CA ASP A 143 67.64 12.37 5.62
C ASP A 143 68.62 11.57 6.48
N ASP A 144 69.40 10.69 5.81
CA ASP A 144 70.62 10.13 6.33
C ASP A 144 71.79 11.13 6.11
N ASP A 145 72.00 11.98 7.09
CA ASP A 145 73.24 12.70 7.24
C ASP A 145 73.70 12.54 8.69
N ASP A 146 74.53 11.55 8.88
CA ASP A 146 75.64 11.65 9.87
C ASP A 146 76.72 10.53 9.69
N VAL A 147 77.81 10.93 9.09
CA VAL A 147 79.14 10.41 9.43
C VAL A 147 80.09 11.57 9.48
#